data_12c0db1c6aee8f7a3cf28877e0410299
#
_entry.id   12c0db1c6aee8f7a3cf28877e0410299
#
_cell.length_a   1.000
_cell.length_b   1.000
_cell.length_c   1.000
_cell.angle_alpha   90.00
_cell.angle_beta   90.00
_cell.angle_gamma   90.00
#
_symmetry.space_group_name_H-M   'P 1'
#
loop_
_entity.id
_entity.type
_entity.pdbx_description
1 polymer ?
#
loop_
_entity_poly.entity_id
_entity_poly.type
_entity_poly.pdbx_seq_one_letter_code
_entity_poly.pdbx_strand_id
1 'polypeptide(L)'
;MQVKTLSREEYEVALEALGVDIPVEQLPVWQDFESTVDGRSPWGYVAVLRDGETAALASFVQYETHGYRYLRAHHAPVWADAPSAQDEAEALEALVAHIRQADRSQVFMRLAVDHELPMTRPCLSTLPYDTTVVVDLSGGEEAIFSRMKPRGRRDVRKALRECPASMADETDLAAASFEEYHKIMCDTAARDGFVPAPCSYYANMMRALGPDHCRVYAARIDGELVGWSLVTISGSVATRYYAATVSGAGRLHVADALVHFEMMHVAERGCTSYDLMGIGSEFAPETMNLNEFKTKFVKEGTVRIAPDRDVPIKGGFYAALQGVKKLRARARAVRR
;
A
#
# COMPACT_ATOMS: atom_id res chain seq x y z
N MET A 1 -21.09 15.32 11.08
CA MET A 1 -19.63 15.58 11.18
C MET A 1 -19.25 16.85 10.42
N GLN A 2 -18.10 17.47 10.71
CA GLN A 2 -17.55 18.64 10.01
C GLN A 2 -16.15 18.32 9.47
N VAL A 3 -15.73 19.07 8.41
CA VAL A 3 -14.39 18.90 7.84
C VAL A 3 -13.64 20.23 7.93
N LYS A 4 -12.42 20.17 8.47
CA LYS A 4 -11.49 21.30 8.56
C LYS A 4 -10.28 21.02 7.66
N THR A 5 -9.90 21.98 6.80
CA THR A 5 -8.61 21.96 6.10
C THR A 5 -7.50 22.28 7.10
N LEU A 6 -6.40 21.55 7.00
CA LEU A 6 -5.21 21.74 7.85
C LEU A 6 -4.03 22.19 7.01
N SER A 7 -3.11 22.97 7.60
CA SER A 7 -1.76 23.12 7.07
C SER A 7 -0.97 21.81 7.25
N ARG A 8 0.20 21.70 6.61
CA ARG A 8 1.09 20.55 6.80
C ARG A 8 1.46 20.38 8.28
N GLU A 9 1.84 21.46 8.93
CA GLU A 9 2.26 21.48 10.34
C GLU A 9 1.10 21.10 11.27
N GLU A 10 -0.10 21.65 11.02
CA GLU A 10 -1.30 21.28 11.80
C GLU A 10 -1.63 19.80 11.62
N TYR A 11 -1.44 19.25 10.42
CA TYR A 11 -1.71 17.84 10.11
C TYR A 11 -0.71 16.90 10.80
N GLU A 12 0.59 17.23 10.78
CA GLU A 12 1.65 16.49 11.47
C GLU A 12 1.37 16.41 12.98
N VAL A 13 1.02 17.54 13.61
CA VAL A 13 0.63 17.57 15.02
C VAL A 13 -0.63 16.73 15.27
N ALA A 14 -1.61 16.79 14.37
CA ALA A 14 -2.84 16.01 14.51
C ALA A 14 -2.61 14.50 14.34
N LEU A 15 -1.69 14.09 13.45
CA LEU A 15 -1.30 12.67 13.29
C LEU A 15 -0.67 12.12 14.57
N GLU A 16 0.25 12.87 15.18
CA GLU A 16 0.87 12.47 16.46
C GLU A 16 -0.17 12.35 17.58
N ALA A 17 -1.10 13.30 17.63
CA ALA A 17 -2.16 13.31 18.64
C ALA A 17 -3.19 12.20 18.47
N LEU A 18 -3.32 11.62 17.26
CA LEU A 18 -4.31 10.57 16.98
C LEU A 18 -4.00 9.26 17.72
N GLY A 19 -2.72 9.00 18.02
CA GLY A 19 -2.30 7.87 18.86
C GLY A 19 -2.49 6.48 18.25
N VAL A 20 -2.58 6.38 16.92
CA VAL A 20 -2.72 5.12 16.16
C VAL A 20 -1.58 4.98 15.15
N ASP A 21 -1.38 3.77 14.64
CA ASP A 21 -0.44 3.55 13.53
C ASP A 21 -0.91 4.28 12.27
N ILE A 22 -0.04 5.09 11.71
CA ILE A 22 -0.32 5.90 10.53
C ILE A 22 0.24 5.19 9.29
N PRO A 23 -0.57 4.87 8.27
CA PRO A 23 -0.07 4.36 7.01
C PRO A 23 0.94 5.34 6.38
N VAL A 24 2.02 4.83 5.79
CA VAL A 24 3.06 5.68 5.18
C VAL A 24 2.48 6.62 4.12
N GLU A 25 1.42 6.19 3.44
CA GLU A 25 0.70 6.97 2.42
C GLU A 25 -0.05 8.18 2.99
N GLN A 26 -0.20 8.23 4.31
CA GLN A 26 -0.81 9.37 4.99
C GLN A 26 0.22 10.31 5.61
N LEU A 27 1.50 9.99 5.55
CA LEU A 27 2.57 10.90 5.96
C LEU A 27 2.76 12.01 4.91
N PRO A 28 3.11 13.25 5.31
CA PRO A 28 3.37 14.34 4.38
C PRO A 28 4.46 14.05 3.34
N VAL A 29 5.48 13.27 3.69
CA VAL A 29 6.53 12.81 2.75
C VAL A 29 5.98 11.98 1.59
N TRP A 30 4.82 11.34 1.76
CA TRP A 30 4.15 10.64 0.67
C TRP A 30 3.57 11.61 -0.36
N GLN A 31 3.01 12.74 0.05
CA GLN A 31 2.58 13.78 -0.90
C GLN A 31 3.79 14.38 -1.64
N ASP A 32 4.93 14.53 -0.97
CA ASP A 32 6.17 14.97 -1.61
C ASP A 32 6.58 13.98 -2.72
N PHE A 33 6.51 12.68 -2.45
CA PHE A 33 6.72 11.65 -3.47
C PHE A 33 5.68 11.72 -4.61
N GLU A 34 4.41 11.74 -4.28
CA GLU A 34 3.33 11.75 -5.28
C GLU A 34 3.43 12.97 -6.20
N SER A 35 3.92 14.11 -5.71
CA SER A 35 4.14 15.33 -6.52
C SER A 35 5.21 15.17 -7.61
N THR A 36 6.04 14.14 -7.52
CA THR A 36 7.06 13.82 -8.54
C THR A 36 6.53 12.95 -9.68
N VAL A 37 5.29 12.50 -9.59
CA VAL A 37 4.66 11.59 -10.55
C VAL A 37 3.74 12.37 -11.48
N ASP A 38 3.93 12.22 -12.79
CA ASP A 38 3.11 12.90 -13.79
C ASP A 38 1.61 12.63 -13.59
N GLY A 39 0.83 13.71 -13.64
CA GLY A 39 -0.61 13.65 -13.45
C GLY A 39 -1.05 13.55 -11.98
N ARG A 40 -0.13 13.75 -11.03
CA ARG A 40 -0.42 13.80 -9.60
C ARG A 40 0.05 15.11 -8.98
N SER A 41 -0.68 15.59 -7.99
CA SER A 41 -0.29 16.79 -7.22
C SER A 41 -0.89 16.74 -5.82
N PRO A 42 -0.25 17.35 -4.82
CA PRO A 42 -0.83 17.52 -3.50
C PRO A 42 -2.16 18.27 -3.61
N TRP A 43 -3.20 17.78 -2.94
CA TRP A 43 -4.46 18.54 -2.84
C TRP A 43 -4.60 19.18 -1.46
N GLY A 44 -4.24 18.45 -0.41
CA GLY A 44 -4.26 19.00 0.95
C GLY A 44 -4.57 17.96 2.03
N TYR A 45 -4.61 18.45 3.25
CA TYR A 45 -4.85 17.70 4.47
C TYR A 45 -6.17 18.14 5.10
N VAL A 46 -6.92 17.17 5.62
CA VAL A 46 -8.19 17.46 6.29
C VAL A 46 -8.33 16.67 7.59
N ALA A 47 -9.00 17.30 8.56
CA ALA A 47 -9.54 16.62 9.73
C ALA A 47 -11.06 16.48 9.58
N VAL A 48 -11.57 15.29 9.89
CA VAL A 48 -12.99 15.04 10.10
C VAL A 48 -13.26 15.18 11.59
N LEU A 49 -14.13 16.10 11.95
CA LEU A 49 -14.45 16.44 13.34
C LEU A 49 -15.82 15.90 13.72
N ARG A 50 -15.88 15.29 14.92
CA ARG A 50 -17.13 14.94 15.61
C ARG A 50 -17.19 15.75 16.90
N ASP A 51 -18.24 16.55 17.09
CA ASP A 51 -18.44 17.38 18.27
C ASP A 51 -17.24 18.28 18.63
N GLY A 52 -16.49 18.71 17.60
CA GLY A 52 -15.31 19.56 17.74
C GLY A 52 -13.98 18.80 17.91
N GLU A 53 -14.01 17.51 18.16
CA GLU A 53 -12.82 16.66 18.33
C GLU A 53 -12.45 15.95 17.02
N THR A 54 -11.16 15.69 16.80
CA THR A 54 -10.67 14.98 15.63
C THR A 54 -11.08 13.49 15.69
N ALA A 55 -12.00 13.08 14.81
CA ALA A 55 -12.42 11.69 14.66
C ALA A 55 -11.58 10.94 13.63
N ALA A 56 -11.14 11.64 12.56
CA ALA A 56 -10.30 11.04 11.54
C ALA A 56 -9.48 12.09 10.79
N LEU A 57 -8.38 11.64 10.15
CA LEU A 57 -7.50 12.47 9.33
C LEU A 57 -7.36 11.89 7.93
N ALA A 58 -7.18 12.75 6.93
CA ALA A 58 -6.89 12.30 5.56
C ALA A 58 -5.97 13.26 4.82
N SER A 59 -4.97 12.69 4.14
CA SER A 59 -4.08 13.35 3.19
C SER A 59 -4.55 13.00 1.77
N PHE A 60 -4.96 14.00 0.99
CA PHE A 60 -5.47 13.82 -0.37
C PHE A 60 -4.44 14.23 -1.42
N VAL A 61 -4.25 13.36 -2.39
CA VAL A 61 -3.50 13.63 -3.62
C VAL A 61 -4.49 13.73 -4.77
N GLN A 62 -4.35 14.76 -5.61
CA GLN A 62 -5.11 14.89 -6.84
C GLN A 62 -4.47 14.05 -7.95
N TYR A 63 -5.28 13.31 -8.65
CA TYR A 63 -4.93 12.56 -9.84
C TYR A 63 -5.63 13.17 -11.06
N GLU A 64 -4.86 13.42 -12.12
CA GLU A 64 -5.39 13.84 -13.41
C GLU A 64 -5.16 12.74 -14.46
N THR A 65 -6.23 12.30 -15.09
CA THR A 65 -6.19 11.24 -16.10
C THR A 65 -7.34 11.36 -17.09
N HIS A 66 -7.09 11.07 -18.35
CA HIS A 66 -8.13 11.06 -19.40
C HIS A 66 -9.02 12.31 -19.43
N GLY A 67 -8.48 13.47 -19.05
CA GLY A 67 -9.19 14.75 -19.05
C GLY A 67 -10.12 14.99 -17.87
N TYR A 68 -10.01 14.22 -16.79
CA TYR A 68 -10.73 14.47 -15.54
C TYR A 68 -9.82 14.34 -14.32
N ARG A 69 -10.27 14.91 -13.20
CA ARG A 69 -9.55 14.91 -11.92
C ARG A 69 -10.34 14.17 -10.85
N TYR A 70 -9.61 13.46 -10.00
CA TYR A 70 -10.16 12.84 -8.81
C TYR A 70 -9.17 12.89 -7.66
N LEU A 71 -9.67 12.79 -6.45
CA LEU A 71 -8.84 12.74 -5.25
C LEU A 71 -8.60 11.31 -4.82
N ARG A 72 -7.43 11.03 -4.30
CA ARG A 72 -7.12 9.76 -3.66
C ARG A 72 -6.46 9.99 -2.30
N ALA A 73 -6.95 9.27 -1.30
CA ALA A 73 -6.36 9.16 0.01
C ALA A 73 -6.17 7.67 0.32
N HIS A 74 -4.92 7.18 0.17
CA HIS A 74 -4.59 5.78 0.39
C HIS A 74 -4.74 5.43 1.87
N HIS A 75 -5.40 4.30 2.17
CA HIS A 75 -5.59 3.82 3.54
C HIS A 75 -6.16 4.88 4.50
N ALA A 76 -6.97 5.80 3.98
CA ALA A 76 -7.60 6.86 4.74
C ALA A 76 -9.13 6.86 4.52
N PRO A 77 -9.91 7.48 5.40
CA PRO A 77 -9.49 8.25 6.57
C PRO A 77 -8.82 7.38 7.64
N VAL A 78 -7.77 7.93 8.28
CA VAL A 78 -7.19 7.32 9.47
C VAL A 78 -8.05 7.71 10.66
N TRP A 79 -8.74 6.76 11.22
CA TRP A 79 -9.68 6.97 12.31
C TRP A 79 -8.99 6.85 13.69
N ALA A 80 -9.36 7.71 14.63
CA ALA A 80 -8.91 7.59 16.02
C ALA A 80 -9.45 6.30 16.65
N ASP A 81 -10.72 5.97 16.38
CA ASP A 81 -11.41 4.75 16.80
C ASP A 81 -12.08 4.11 15.58
N ALA A 82 -12.27 2.79 15.62
CA ALA A 82 -12.95 2.07 14.54
C ALA A 82 -14.35 2.67 14.29
N PRO A 83 -14.65 3.13 13.05
CA PRO A 83 -15.91 3.79 12.75
C PRO A 83 -17.08 2.81 12.68
N SER A 84 -18.26 3.25 13.06
CA SER A 84 -19.51 2.59 12.67
C SER A 84 -19.87 2.93 11.23
N ALA A 85 -20.80 2.17 10.63
CA ALA A 85 -21.34 2.49 9.29
C ALA A 85 -21.95 3.90 9.21
N GLN A 86 -22.55 4.38 10.31
CA GLN A 86 -23.09 5.72 10.40
C GLN A 86 -21.97 6.77 10.42
N ASP A 87 -20.89 6.52 11.18
CA ASP A 87 -19.75 7.43 11.23
C ASP A 87 -19.08 7.57 9.87
N GLU A 88 -18.86 6.45 9.15
CA GLU A 88 -18.32 6.51 7.80
C GLU A 88 -19.26 7.27 6.84
N ALA A 89 -20.57 7.02 6.89
CA ALA A 89 -21.52 7.71 6.03
C ALA A 89 -21.50 9.23 6.26
N GLU A 90 -21.57 9.67 7.52
CA GLU A 90 -21.53 11.09 7.88
C GLU A 90 -20.20 11.75 7.50
N ALA A 91 -19.07 11.06 7.69
CA ALA A 91 -17.75 11.56 7.29
C ALA A 91 -17.65 11.72 5.77
N LEU A 92 -18.11 10.72 5.00
CA LEU A 92 -18.10 10.77 3.54
C LEU A 92 -18.99 11.88 2.99
N GLU A 93 -20.18 12.10 3.58
CA GLU A 93 -21.07 13.20 3.23
C GLU A 93 -20.40 14.56 3.49
N ALA A 94 -19.79 14.72 4.67
CA ALA A 94 -19.08 15.93 5.04
C ALA A 94 -17.88 16.20 4.12
N LEU A 95 -17.07 15.16 3.78
CA LEU A 95 -15.96 15.25 2.84
C LEU A 95 -16.44 15.63 1.43
N VAL A 96 -17.51 15.02 0.93
CA VAL A 96 -18.09 15.39 -0.38
C VAL A 96 -18.54 16.84 -0.40
N ALA A 97 -19.22 17.32 0.66
CA ALA A 97 -19.66 18.71 0.76
C ALA A 97 -18.47 19.67 0.79
N HIS A 98 -17.44 19.38 1.61
CA HIS A 98 -16.23 20.17 1.72
C HIS A 98 -15.47 20.25 0.38
N ILE A 99 -15.22 19.12 -0.28
CA ILE A 99 -14.50 19.07 -1.55
C ILE A 99 -15.28 19.83 -2.64
N ARG A 100 -16.61 19.68 -2.72
CA ARG A 100 -17.44 20.45 -3.68
C ARG A 100 -17.31 21.96 -3.51
N GLN A 101 -17.16 22.42 -2.27
CA GLN A 101 -17.01 23.83 -1.98
C GLN A 101 -15.59 24.31 -2.32
N ALA A 102 -14.57 23.53 -1.96
CA ALA A 102 -13.16 23.89 -2.14
C ALA A 102 -12.71 23.75 -3.61
N ASP A 103 -13.12 22.67 -4.28
CA ASP A 103 -12.68 22.36 -5.65
C ASP A 103 -13.76 21.67 -6.47
N ARG A 104 -14.41 22.43 -7.33
CA ARG A 104 -15.46 21.94 -8.24
C ARG A 104 -14.95 21.09 -9.40
N SER A 105 -13.63 20.95 -9.59
CA SER A 105 -13.08 20.16 -10.69
C SER A 105 -13.18 18.64 -10.41
N GLN A 106 -13.17 18.24 -9.15
CA GLN A 106 -13.10 16.85 -8.72
C GLN A 106 -14.36 16.04 -9.09
N VAL A 107 -14.15 14.86 -9.68
CA VAL A 107 -15.23 13.97 -10.15
C VAL A 107 -15.65 13.00 -9.05
N PHE A 108 -14.71 12.41 -8.35
CA PHE A 108 -14.92 11.50 -7.22
C PHE A 108 -13.71 11.57 -6.27
N MET A 109 -13.87 11.03 -5.09
CA MET A 109 -12.75 10.70 -4.23
C MET A 109 -12.63 9.18 -4.08
N ARG A 110 -11.39 8.67 -3.98
CA ARG A 110 -11.06 7.27 -3.70
C ARG A 110 -10.38 7.18 -2.35
N LEU A 111 -10.94 6.37 -1.47
CA LEU A 111 -10.44 6.21 -0.11
C LEU A 111 -10.90 4.86 0.47
N ALA A 112 -10.32 4.46 1.61
CA ALA A 112 -10.69 3.25 2.31
C ALA A 112 -12.07 3.41 2.98
N VAL A 113 -12.97 2.45 2.77
CA VAL A 113 -14.30 2.42 3.40
C VAL A 113 -14.59 1.00 3.84
N ASP A 114 -14.79 0.82 5.15
CA ASP A 114 -14.97 -0.52 5.73
C ASP A 114 -16.39 -1.07 5.48
N HIS A 115 -17.40 -0.21 5.56
CA HIS A 115 -18.79 -0.62 5.40
C HIS A 115 -19.27 -0.44 3.96
N GLU A 116 -20.20 -1.30 3.56
CA GLU A 116 -20.87 -1.17 2.26
C GLU A 116 -21.96 -0.09 2.33
N LEU A 117 -21.65 1.12 1.85
CA LEU A 117 -22.53 2.27 1.93
C LEU A 117 -23.16 2.59 0.56
N PRO A 118 -24.44 3.04 0.53
CA PRO A 118 -25.15 3.35 -0.74
C PRO A 118 -24.46 4.40 -1.61
N MET A 119 -23.68 5.29 -1.02
CA MET A 119 -22.93 6.34 -1.71
C MET A 119 -21.60 5.88 -2.30
N THR A 120 -21.09 4.71 -1.93
CA THR A 120 -19.82 4.15 -2.42
C THR A 120 -20.01 3.33 -3.69
N ARG A 121 -18.94 3.17 -4.46
CA ARG A 121 -18.90 2.37 -5.69
C ARG A 121 -17.59 1.58 -5.77
N PRO A 122 -17.58 0.43 -6.46
CA PRO A 122 -16.34 -0.27 -6.79
C PRO A 122 -15.38 0.62 -7.59
N CYS A 123 -14.09 0.53 -7.31
CA CYS A 123 -13.06 1.33 -7.97
C CYS A 123 -13.07 1.19 -9.50
N LEU A 124 -12.85 2.29 -10.22
CA LEU A 124 -12.83 2.31 -11.68
C LEU A 124 -11.62 1.59 -12.28
N SER A 125 -10.45 1.70 -11.68
CA SER A 125 -9.17 1.33 -12.32
C SER A 125 -8.19 0.56 -11.45
N THR A 126 -8.41 0.44 -10.15
CA THR A 126 -7.55 -0.33 -9.24
C THR A 126 -8.21 -1.65 -8.86
N LEU A 127 -7.40 -2.62 -8.45
CA LEU A 127 -7.83 -3.85 -7.81
C LEU A 127 -7.61 -3.68 -6.30
N PRO A 128 -8.61 -3.20 -5.56
CA PRO A 128 -8.50 -3.07 -4.11
C PRO A 128 -8.52 -4.45 -3.47
N TYR A 129 -7.92 -4.58 -2.30
CA TYR A 129 -7.99 -5.76 -1.44
C TYR A 129 -8.54 -5.36 -0.08
N ASP A 130 -9.12 -6.31 0.62
CA ASP A 130 -9.73 -6.14 1.95
C ASP A 130 -9.04 -6.96 3.04
N THR A 131 -8.01 -7.71 2.67
CA THR A 131 -7.31 -8.62 3.58
C THR A 131 -5.81 -8.54 3.32
N THR A 132 -5.02 -8.42 4.37
CA THR A 132 -3.56 -8.44 4.35
C THR A 132 -3.00 -9.50 5.29
N VAL A 133 -1.67 -9.69 5.27
CA VAL A 133 -0.96 -10.62 6.16
C VAL A 133 0.05 -9.83 6.98
N VAL A 134 -0.16 -9.74 8.28
CA VAL A 134 0.71 -9.03 9.22
C VAL A 134 1.44 -10.02 10.12
N VAL A 135 2.75 -9.97 10.12
CA VAL A 135 3.63 -10.75 11.00
C VAL A 135 3.95 -9.92 12.23
N ASP A 136 3.66 -10.44 13.41
CA ASP A 136 4.09 -9.86 14.68
C ASP A 136 5.57 -10.16 14.88
N LEU A 137 6.39 -9.11 14.97
CA LEU A 137 7.85 -9.18 15.13
C LEU A 137 8.31 -9.21 16.59
N SER A 138 7.40 -9.09 17.54
CA SER A 138 7.75 -9.04 18.97
C SER A 138 8.34 -10.36 19.47
N GLY A 139 9.23 -10.27 20.47
CA GLY A 139 9.81 -11.43 21.16
C GLY A 139 10.97 -12.12 20.45
N GLY A 140 11.47 -11.53 19.35
CA GLY A 140 12.65 -12.02 18.61
C GLY A 140 12.37 -13.21 17.69
N GLU A 141 13.42 -13.70 17.04
CA GLU A 141 13.36 -14.66 15.95
C GLU A 141 12.59 -15.95 16.29
N GLU A 142 12.87 -16.57 17.44
CA GLU A 142 12.19 -17.81 17.84
C GLU A 142 10.68 -17.61 18.08
N ALA A 143 10.28 -16.45 18.60
CA ALA A 143 8.88 -16.11 18.77
C ALA A 143 8.19 -15.93 17.39
N ILE A 144 8.85 -15.26 16.44
CA ILE A 144 8.38 -15.12 15.07
C ILE A 144 8.22 -16.50 14.41
N PHE A 145 9.22 -17.37 14.50
CA PHE A 145 9.11 -18.75 14.01
C PHE A 145 7.95 -19.52 14.65
N SER A 146 7.72 -19.35 15.95
CA SER A 146 6.63 -20.03 16.66
C SER A 146 5.25 -19.64 16.13
N ARG A 147 5.08 -18.40 15.62
CA ARG A 147 3.85 -17.88 15.04
C ARG A 147 3.62 -18.29 13.58
N MET A 148 4.66 -18.77 12.89
CA MET A 148 4.52 -19.26 11.50
C MET A 148 3.78 -20.58 11.44
N LYS A 149 3.09 -20.85 10.33
CA LYS A 149 2.58 -22.20 10.00
C LYS A 149 3.73 -23.20 9.95
N PRO A 150 3.49 -24.50 10.22
CA PRO A 150 4.54 -25.53 10.15
C PRO A 150 5.31 -25.56 8.83
N ARG A 151 4.59 -25.34 7.71
CA ARG A 151 5.19 -25.23 6.37
C ARG A 151 6.13 -24.02 6.28
N GLY A 152 5.68 -22.84 6.71
CA GLY A 152 6.48 -21.61 6.69
C GLY A 152 7.78 -21.76 7.46
N ARG A 153 7.71 -22.26 8.70
CA ARG A 153 8.93 -22.54 9.50
C ARG A 153 9.90 -23.48 8.79
N ARG A 154 9.39 -24.56 8.19
CA ARG A 154 10.22 -25.50 7.45
C ARG A 154 10.88 -24.83 6.24
N ASP A 155 10.10 -24.08 5.46
CA ASP A 155 10.56 -23.44 4.23
C ASP A 155 11.59 -22.35 4.54
N VAL A 156 11.38 -21.50 5.55
CA VAL A 156 12.35 -20.48 5.98
C VAL A 156 13.61 -21.12 6.53
N ARG A 157 13.51 -22.12 7.43
CA ARG A 157 14.70 -22.83 7.94
C ARG A 157 15.49 -23.55 6.84
N LYS A 158 14.80 -24.03 5.80
CA LYS A 158 15.44 -24.58 4.62
C LYS A 158 16.17 -23.49 3.84
N ALA A 159 15.51 -22.34 3.61
CA ALA A 159 16.10 -21.21 2.93
C ALA A 159 17.38 -20.72 3.63
N LEU A 160 17.36 -20.60 4.96
CA LEU A 160 18.54 -20.19 5.74
C LEU A 160 19.74 -21.15 5.64
N ARG A 161 19.50 -22.45 5.35
CA ARG A 161 20.58 -23.42 5.18
C ARG A 161 21.05 -23.58 3.74
N GLU A 162 20.17 -23.41 2.77
CA GLU A 162 20.38 -23.86 1.39
C GLU A 162 20.36 -22.71 0.36
N CYS A 163 19.89 -21.51 0.73
CA CYS A 163 19.93 -20.37 -0.16
C CYS A 163 21.37 -19.89 -0.38
N PRO A 164 21.87 -19.87 -1.62
CA PRO A 164 23.25 -19.45 -1.90
C PRO A 164 23.40 -17.93 -1.93
N ALA A 165 22.29 -17.17 -1.84
CA ALA A 165 22.33 -15.72 -1.95
C ALA A 165 22.74 -15.07 -0.63
N SER A 166 23.61 -14.07 -0.70
CA SER A 166 23.84 -13.11 0.38
C SER A 166 22.72 -12.09 0.41
N MET A 167 22.28 -11.73 1.63
CA MET A 167 21.25 -10.70 1.86
C MET A 167 21.89 -9.42 2.39
N ALA A 168 21.47 -8.27 1.90
CA ALA A 168 21.97 -6.98 2.34
C ALA A 168 20.89 -5.90 2.30
N ASP A 169 21.05 -4.89 3.15
CA ASP A 169 20.40 -3.61 2.99
C ASP A 169 21.16 -2.81 1.93
N GLU A 170 20.56 -2.60 0.79
CA GLU A 170 21.14 -1.87 -0.33
C GLU A 170 20.43 -0.53 -0.58
N THR A 171 19.85 0.05 0.46
CA THR A 171 19.10 1.32 0.37
C THR A 171 19.91 2.42 -0.32
N ASP A 172 21.17 2.62 0.07
CA ASP A 172 22.01 3.68 -0.50
C ASP A 172 22.39 3.38 -1.96
N LEU A 173 22.65 2.12 -2.30
CA LEU A 173 22.94 1.69 -3.68
C LEU A 173 21.73 1.89 -4.57
N ALA A 174 20.55 1.46 -4.12
CA ALA A 174 19.32 1.60 -4.85
C ALA A 174 18.87 3.07 -4.99
N ALA A 175 19.14 3.90 -3.99
CA ALA A 175 18.89 5.35 -4.05
C ALA A 175 19.81 6.05 -5.05
N ALA A 176 21.05 5.60 -5.18
CA ALA A 176 22.01 6.11 -6.16
C ALA A 176 21.63 5.70 -7.60
N SER A 177 21.22 4.44 -7.82
CA SER A 177 20.74 3.95 -9.12
C SER A 177 19.78 2.79 -8.93
N PHE A 178 18.54 2.94 -9.41
CA PHE A 178 17.50 1.90 -9.35
C PHE A 178 17.44 1.03 -10.63
N GLU A 179 18.31 1.21 -11.59
CA GLU A 179 18.23 0.57 -12.90
C GLU A 179 18.35 -0.96 -12.85
N GLU A 180 19.30 -1.49 -12.05
CA GLU A 180 19.49 -2.93 -11.88
C GLU A 180 18.25 -3.58 -11.23
N TYR A 181 17.71 -2.95 -10.20
CA TYR A 181 16.51 -3.41 -9.50
C TYR A 181 15.27 -3.34 -10.40
N HIS A 182 15.14 -2.27 -11.19
CA HIS A 182 14.03 -2.11 -12.13
C HIS A 182 14.04 -3.15 -13.25
N LYS A 183 15.20 -3.58 -13.73
CA LYS A 183 15.31 -4.64 -14.72
C LYS A 183 14.66 -5.94 -14.21
N ILE A 184 14.96 -6.34 -12.97
CA ILE A 184 14.33 -7.53 -12.35
C ILE A 184 12.81 -7.33 -12.16
N MET A 185 12.37 -6.09 -11.86
CA MET A 185 10.94 -5.79 -11.80
C MET A 185 10.26 -5.96 -13.17
N CYS A 186 10.89 -5.54 -14.26
CA CYS A 186 10.38 -5.75 -15.62
C CYS A 186 10.28 -7.24 -15.96
N ASP A 187 11.29 -8.05 -15.62
CA ASP A 187 11.28 -9.50 -15.83
C ASP A 187 10.18 -10.18 -15.01
N THR A 188 10.00 -9.76 -13.74
CA THR A 188 8.91 -10.21 -12.87
C THR A 188 7.55 -9.85 -13.46
N ALA A 189 7.38 -8.61 -13.90
CA ALA A 189 6.14 -8.11 -14.48
C ALA A 189 5.75 -8.85 -15.77
N ALA A 190 6.73 -9.14 -16.64
CA ALA A 190 6.52 -9.90 -17.87
C ALA A 190 6.07 -11.35 -17.56
N ARG A 191 6.65 -11.98 -16.52
CA ARG A 191 6.28 -13.33 -16.07
C ARG A 191 4.89 -13.37 -15.44
N ASP A 192 4.57 -12.37 -14.59
CA ASP A 192 3.38 -12.40 -13.76
C ASP A 192 2.21 -11.62 -14.39
N GLY A 193 2.41 -11.00 -15.57
CA GLY A 193 1.35 -10.42 -16.41
C GLY A 193 0.86 -9.04 -15.97
N PHE A 194 1.71 -8.23 -15.34
CA PHE A 194 1.38 -6.84 -14.99
C PHE A 194 2.32 -5.83 -15.67
N VAL A 195 2.01 -4.54 -15.56
CA VAL A 195 2.85 -3.45 -16.07
C VAL A 195 3.54 -2.78 -14.89
N PRO A 196 4.89 -2.79 -14.81
CA PRO A 196 5.60 -2.14 -13.72
C PRO A 196 5.55 -0.62 -13.88
N ALA A 197 5.72 0.11 -12.77
CA ALA A 197 5.97 1.54 -12.83
C ALA A 197 7.32 1.82 -13.53
N PRO A 198 7.53 3.01 -14.10
CA PRO A 198 8.82 3.38 -14.67
C PRO A 198 9.91 3.43 -13.60
N CYS A 199 11.19 3.25 -13.98
CA CYS A 199 12.33 3.28 -13.07
C CYS A 199 12.36 4.55 -12.19
N SER A 200 12.05 5.69 -12.79
CA SER A 200 11.99 6.99 -12.09
C SER A 200 10.97 7.01 -10.94
N TYR A 201 9.91 6.22 -11.02
CA TYR A 201 8.90 6.14 -9.96
C TYR A 201 9.50 5.60 -8.65
N TYR A 202 10.25 4.49 -8.72
CA TYR A 202 10.91 3.89 -7.56
C TYR A 202 12.03 4.79 -7.03
N ALA A 203 12.85 5.34 -7.92
CA ALA A 203 13.92 6.27 -7.56
C ALA A 203 13.37 7.54 -6.87
N ASN A 204 12.27 8.08 -7.37
CA ASN A 204 11.62 9.24 -6.77
C ASN A 204 10.99 8.90 -5.41
N MET A 205 10.38 7.70 -5.28
CA MET A 205 9.84 7.22 -4.02
C MET A 205 10.93 7.13 -2.94
N MET A 206 12.06 6.48 -3.26
CA MET A 206 13.18 6.39 -2.33
C MET A 206 13.73 7.76 -1.92
N ARG A 207 13.85 8.68 -2.88
CA ARG A 207 14.38 10.03 -2.61
C ARG A 207 13.45 10.84 -1.72
N ALA A 208 12.14 10.79 -1.98
CA ALA A 208 11.18 11.60 -1.23
C ALA A 208 10.91 11.04 0.16
N LEU A 209 10.79 9.72 0.29
CA LEU A 209 10.56 9.07 1.58
C LEU A 209 11.82 9.01 2.45
N GLY A 210 13.01 8.99 1.82
CA GLY A 210 14.27 8.85 2.53
C GLY A 210 14.48 7.49 3.21
N PRO A 211 15.66 7.25 3.80
CA PRO A 211 16.01 5.95 4.37
C PRO A 211 15.25 5.61 5.67
N ASP A 212 14.59 6.57 6.28
CA ASP A 212 13.78 6.33 7.48
C ASP A 212 12.41 5.71 7.13
N HIS A 213 11.87 6.05 5.97
CA HIS A 213 10.56 5.58 5.52
C HIS A 213 10.60 4.61 4.33
N CYS A 214 11.77 4.42 3.68
CA CYS A 214 11.89 3.57 2.50
C CYS A 214 13.24 2.88 2.44
N ARG A 215 13.24 1.55 2.45
CA ARG A 215 14.46 0.74 2.40
C ARG A 215 14.38 -0.28 1.28
N VAL A 216 15.55 -0.62 0.72
CA VAL A 216 15.68 -1.70 -0.26
C VAL A 216 16.57 -2.79 0.30
N TYR A 217 16.02 -3.99 0.36
CA TYR A 217 16.74 -5.21 0.72
C TYR A 217 16.99 -6.04 -0.53
N ALA A 218 18.18 -6.57 -0.68
CA ALA A 218 18.62 -7.28 -1.88
C ALA A 218 19.19 -8.66 -1.54
N ALA A 219 19.04 -9.57 -2.50
CA ALA A 219 19.63 -10.90 -2.50
C ALA A 219 20.56 -11.01 -3.71
N ARG A 220 21.86 -11.35 -3.47
CA ARG A 220 22.85 -11.52 -4.54
C ARG A 220 23.50 -12.90 -4.50
N ILE A 221 23.75 -13.48 -5.67
CA ILE A 221 24.53 -14.69 -5.86
C ILE A 221 25.74 -14.32 -6.73
N ASP A 222 26.96 -14.57 -6.25
CA ASP A 222 28.20 -14.22 -6.93
C ASP A 222 28.25 -12.76 -7.41
N GLY A 223 27.66 -11.85 -6.62
CA GLY A 223 27.55 -10.43 -6.92
C GLY A 223 26.34 -10.02 -7.79
N GLU A 224 25.71 -10.96 -8.49
CA GLU A 224 24.55 -10.69 -9.34
C GLU A 224 23.26 -10.58 -8.51
N LEU A 225 22.47 -9.54 -8.76
CA LEU A 225 21.19 -9.33 -8.09
C LEU A 225 20.17 -10.38 -8.58
N VAL A 226 19.63 -11.17 -7.64
CA VAL A 226 18.65 -12.24 -7.95
C VAL A 226 17.26 -12.00 -7.35
N GLY A 227 17.15 -11.04 -6.45
CA GLY A 227 15.89 -10.63 -5.85
C GLY A 227 16.06 -9.39 -4.99
N TRP A 228 14.99 -8.64 -4.84
CA TRP A 228 14.95 -7.46 -3.99
C TRP A 228 13.52 -7.18 -3.51
N SER A 229 13.44 -6.39 -2.45
CA SER A 229 12.19 -5.78 -2.00
C SER A 229 12.41 -4.34 -1.58
N LEU A 230 11.38 -3.52 -1.76
CA LEU A 230 11.28 -2.19 -1.21
C LEU A 230 10.29 -2.25 -0.06
N VAL A 231 10.76 -1.90 1.12
CA VAL A 231 10.00 -1.91 2.36
C VAL A 231 9.79 -0.48 2.82
N THR A 232 8.54 -0.10 3.08
CA THR A 232 8.23 1.19 3.70
C THR A 232 8.08 1.04 5.19
N ILE A 233 8.40 2.10 5.95
CA ILE A 233 8.34 2.14 7.41
C ILE A 233 7.56 3.38 7.84
N SER A 234 6.57 3.17 8.69
CA SER A 234 5.83 4.23 9.36
C SER A 234 5.59 3.84 10.83
N GLY A 235 6.14 4.61 11.74
CA GLY A 235 6.10 4.27 13.16
C GLY A 235 6.67 2.88 13.43
N SER A 236 5.86 2.01 14.00
CA SER A 236 6.24 0.63 14.35
C SER A 236 5.90 -0.40 13.26
N VAL A 237 5.36 0.04 12.12
CA VAL A 237 4.90 -0.83 11.02
C VAL A 237 5.85 -0.77 9.84
N ALA A 238 6.39 -1.91 9.44
CA ALA A 238 7.09 -2.07 8.16
C ALA A 238 6.19 -2.78 7.15
N THR A 239 6.17 -2.32 5.90
CA THR A 239 5.32 -2.87 4.84
C THR A 239 6.17 -3.26 3.64
N ARG A 240 6.07 -4.51 3.20
CA ARG A 240 6.73 -5.03 1.99
C ARG A 240 6.03 -4.53 0.73
N TYR A 241 6.35 -3.31 0.33
CA TYR A 241 5.59 -2.54 -0.66
C TYR A 241 5.79 -3.05 -2.09
N TYR A 242 7.03 -3.35 -2.47
CA TYR A 242 7.39 -3.96 -3.76
C TYR A 242 8.38 -5.10 -3.55
N ALA A 243 8.32 -6.09 -4.43
CA ALA A 243 9.31 -7.15 -4.48
C ALA A 243 9.41 -7.75 -5.87
N ALA A 244 10.61 -8.13 -6.26
CA ALA A 244 10.88 -8.77 -7.52
C ALA A 244 11.98 -9.82 -7.39
N THR A 245 11.90 -10.88 -8.19
CA THR A 245 12.90 -11.95 -8.23
C THR A 245 13.11 -12.41 -9.66
N VAL A 246 14.33 -12.82 -10.00
CA VAL A 246 14.63 -13.44 -11.29
C VAL A 246 13.90 -14.78 -11.44
N SER A 247 13.69 -15.22 -12.67
CA SER A 247 13.14 -16.54 -12.96
C SER A 247 14.04 -17.62 -12.37
N GLY A 248 13.43 -18.60 -11.68
CA GLY A 248 14.16 -19.69 -11.03
C GLY A 248 14.59 -19.42 -9.58
N ALA A 249 14.54 -18.17 -9.09
CA ALA A 249 14.91 -17.82 -7.72
C ALA A 249 14.11 -18.60 -6.65
N GLY A 250 12.89 -19.01 -6.97
CA GLY A 250 12.06 -19.84 -6.07
C GLY A 250 12.67 -21.21 -5.74
N ARG A 251 13.42 -21.81 -6.68
CA ARG A 251 14.12 -23.10 -6.44
C ARG A 251 15.31 -22.92 -5.49
N LEU A 252 15.85 -21.73 -5.40
CA LEU A 252 16.96 -21.34 -4.54
C LEU A 252 16.49 -20.75 -3.21
N HIS A 253 15.19 -20.76 -2.95
CA HIS A 253 14.57 -20.23 -1.73
C HIS A 253 14.87 -18.76 -1.43
N VAL A 254 15.20 -17.95 -2.45
CA VAL A 254 15.59 -16.54 -2.31
C VAL A 254 14.50 -15.71 -1.62
N ALA A 255 13.23 -15.89 -2.04
CA ALA A 255 12.14 -15.10 -1.47
C ALA A 255 11.91 -15.37 0.03
N ASP A 256 12.08 -16.62 0.48
CA ASP A 256 11.92 -16.98 1.89
C ASP A 256 13.06 -16.43 2.75
N ALA A 257 14.30 -16.53 2.25
CA ALA A 257 15.47 -16.00 2.93
C ALA A 257 15.41 -14.47 3.00
N LEU A 258 14.98 -13.80 1.92
CA LEU A 258 14.87 -12.35 1.87
C LEU A 258 13.80 -11.83 2.84
N VAL A 259 12.59 -12.43 2.86
CA VAL A 259 11.53 -12.06 3.82
C VAL A 259 12.00 -12.23 5.27
N HIS A 260 12.73 -13.32 5.56
CA HIS A 260 13.29 -13.51 6.90
C HIS A 260 14.30 -12.41 7.25
N PHE A 261 15.23 -12.11 6.35
CA PHE A 261 16.21 -11.05 6.54
C PHE A 261 15.55 -9.69 6.77
N GLU A 262 14.54 -9.36 5.95
CA GLU A 262 13.74 -8.13 6.08
C GLU A 262 13.11 -8.04 7.48
N MET A 263 12.41 -9.08 7.93
CA MET A 263 11.74 -9.11 9.24
C MET A 263 12.74 -8.88 10.39
N MET A 264 13.90 -9.55 10.34
CA MET A 264 14.92 -9.36 11.38
C MET A 264 15.47 -7.94 11.37
N HIS A 265 15.81 -7.43 10.21
CA HIS A 265 16.41 -6.10 10.09
C HIS A 265 15.45 -4.96 10.47
N VAL A 266 14.15 -5.05 10.10
CA VAL A 266 13.19 -4.01 10.51
C VAL A 266 12.83 -4.14 12.01
N ALA A 267 12.85 -5.35 12.58
CA ALA A 267 12.70 -5.55 14.03
C ALA A 267 13.84 -4.90 14.83
N GLU A 268 15.10 -5.03 14.37
CA GLU A 268 16.25 -4.35 14.95
C GLU A 268 16.13 -2.81 14.89
N ARG A 269 15.37 -2.30 13.93
CA ARG A 269 15.06 -0.87 13.77
C ARG A 269 13.85 -0.42 14.60
N GLY A 270 13.26 -1.30 15.40
CA GLY A 270 12.16 -1.00 16.31
C GLY A 270 10.76 -1.27 15.75
N CYS A 271 10.64 -1.84 14.53
CA CYS A 271 9.34 -2.25 14.04
C CYS A 271 8.80 -3.45 14.84
N THR A 272 7.52 -3.41 15.18
CA THR A 272 6.83 -4.49 15.91
C THR A 272 5.94 -5.32 15.01
N SER A 273 5.66 -4.85 13.78
CA SER A 273 4.85 -5.55 12.81
C SER A 273 5.41 -5.43 11.38
N TYR A 274 5.19 -6.49 10.58
CA TYR A 274 5.63 -6.56 9.20
C TYR A 274 4.45 -6.98 8.31
N ASP A 275 3.96 -6.05 7.51
CA ASP A 275 2.85 -6.27 6.60
C ASP A 275 3.36 -6.76 5.23
N LEU A 276 2.92 -7.95 4.84
CA LEU A 276 3.19 -8.53 3.52
C LEU A 276 2.24 -8.03 2.43
N MET A 277 1.37 -7.08 2.74
CA MET A 277 0.32 -6.51 1.89
C MET A 277 -0.76 -7.52 1.45
N GLY A 278 -1.67 -7.03 0.63
CA GLY A 278 -2.90 -7.69 0.21
C GLY A 278 -2.75 -9.13 -0.26
N ILE A 279 -3.74 -9.93 0.09
CA ILE A 279 -3.96 -11.30 -0.37
C ILE A 279 -5.33 -11.43 -1.01
N GLY A 280 -5.57 -12.57 -1.66
CA GLY A 280 -6.87 -12.90 -2.24
C GLY A 280 -7.91 -13.25 -1.18
N SER A 281 -9.13 -12.78 -1.44
CA SER A 281 -10.34 -13.01 -0.66
C SER A 281 -11.54 -13.15 -1.61
N GLU A 282 -12.75 -13.29 -1.07
CA GLU A 282 -13.99 -13.20 -1.88
C GLU A 282 -14.12 -11.82 -2.55
N PHE A 283 -13.64 -10.77 -1.88
CA PHE A 283 -13.61 -9.40 -2.40
C PHE A 283 -12.53 -9.20 -3.49
N ALA A 284 -11.38 -9.85 -3.37
CA ALA A 284 -10.21 -9.70 -4.25
C ALA A 284 -9.74 -11.06 -4.81
N PRO A 285 -10.54 -11.78 -5.60
CA PRO A 285 -10.22 -13.13 -6.06
C PRO A 285 -9.01 -13.17 -7.02
N GLU A 286 -8.66 -12.05 -7.65
CA GLU A 286 -7.56 -11.97 -8.61
C GLU A 286 -6.18 -12.16 -7.98
N THR A 287 -6.07 -12.00 -6.65
CA THR A 287 -4.80 -12.10 -5.91
C THR A 287 -4.68 -13.39 -5.08
N MET A 288 -5.57 -14.38 -5.29
CA MET A 288 -5.57 -15.68 -4.57
C MET A 288 -4.25 -16.45 -4.72
N ASN A 289 -3.53 -16.27 -5.83
CA ASN A 289 -2.22 -16.87 -6.07
C ASN A 289 -1.15 -16.43 -5.05
N LEU A 290 -1.34 -15.31 -4.36
CA LEU A 290 -0.41 -14.81 -3.34
C LEU A 290 -0.61 -15.47 -1.98
N ASN A 291 -1.78 -16.07 -1.74
CA ASN A 291 -2.18 -16.56 -0.43
C ASN A 291 -1.23 -17.65 0.09
N GLU A 292 -0.87 -18.61 -0.77
CA GLU A 292 -0.01 -19.74 -0.38
C GLU A 292 1.37 -19.26 0.12
N PHE A 293 1.94 -18.26 -0.53
CA PHE A 293 3.23 -17.71 -0.14
C PHE A 293 3.12 -16.86 1.14
N LYS A 294 2.20 -15.88 1.17
CA LYS A 294 2.14 -14.90 2.26
C LYS A 294 1.62 -15.51 3.57
N THR A 295 0.56 -16.32 3.52
CA THR A 295 -0.06 -16.84 4.74
C THR A 295 0.77 -17.91 5.45
N LYS A 296 1.87 -18.41 4.84
CA LYS A 296 2.74 -19.38 5.52
C LYS A 296 3.55 -18.78 6.67
N PHE A 297 3.77 -17.44 6.63
CA PHE A 297 4.51 -16.70 7.64
C PHE A 297 3.72 -16.48 8.94
N VAL A 298 2.41 -16.76 8.94
CA VAL A 298 1.53 -16.56 10.11
C VAL A 298 0.61 -17.76 10.30
N LYS A 299 0.34 -18.17 11.55
CA LYS A 299 -0.75 -19.12 11.88
C LYS A 299 -2.09 -18.36 11.89
N GLU A 300 -2.10 -17.27 12.62
CA GLU A 300 -3.18 -16.31 12.77
C GLU A 300 -2.55 -14.94 12.49
N GLY A 301 -3.04 -14.18 11.55
CA GLY A 301 -2.39 -12.92 11.15
C GLY A 301 -2.85 -12.44 9.77
N THR A 302 -3.93 -13.04 9.25
CA THR A 302 -4.70 -12.40 8.21
C THR A 302 -5.57 -11.34 8.86
N VAL A 303 -5.36 -10.10 8.46
CA VAL A 303 -6.04 -8.92 9.01
C VAL A 303 -6.98 -8.36 7.95
N ARG A 304 -8.24 -8.13 8.33
CA ARG A 304 -9.18 -7.41 7.48
C ARG A 304 -8.86 -5.92 7.54
N ILE A 305 -8.84 -5.28 6.39
CA ILE A 305 -8.66 -3.83 6.23
C ILE A 305 -9.80 -3.26 5.40
N ALA A 306 -10.06 -1.97 5.58
CA ALA A 306 -11.04 -1.24 4.76
C ALA A 306 -10.55 -1.17 3.30
N PRO A 307 -11.29 -1.71 2.31
CA PRO A 307 -10.88 -1.65 0.92
C PRO A 307 -11.12 -0.27 0.31
N ASP A 308 -10.31 0.09 -0.70
CA ASP A 308 -10.56 1.29 -1.50
C ASP A 308 -11.93 1.22 -2.19
N ARG A 309 -12.68 2.32 -2.07
CA ARG A 309 -13.94 2.55 -2.78
C ARG A 309 -13.97 3.94 -3.41
N ASP A 310 -14.71 4.09 -4.51
CA ASP A 310 -14.95 5.39 -5.13
C ASP A 310 -16.22 6.02 -4.54
N VAL A 311 -16.11 7.28 -4.12
CA VAL A 311 -17.24 8.10 -3.64
C VAL A 311 -17.49 9.21 -4.67
N PRO A 312 -18.58 9.15 -5.46
CA PRO A 312 -18.85 10.13 -6.50
C PRO A 312 -19.12 11.53 -5.93
N ILE A 313 -18.41 12.54 -6.45
CA ILE A 313 -18.67 13.96 -6.20
C ILE A 313 -19.59 14.51 -7.31
N LYS A 314 -19.29 14.16 -8.59
CA LYS A 314 -20.13 14.48 -9.77
C LYS A 314 -20.82 13.21 -10.25
N GLY A 315 -21.95 12.85 -9.64
CA GLY A 315 -22.62 11.57 -9.86
C GLY A 315 -22.92 11.23 -11.33
N GLY A 316 -23.41 12.20 -12.12
CA GLY A 316 -23.70 11.98 -13.55
C GLY A 316 -22.44 11.69 -14.37
N PHE A 317 -21.34 12.44 -14.14
CA PHE A 317 -20.07 12.21 -14.82
C PHE A 317 -19.46 10.85 -14.41
N TYR A 318 -19.50 10.53 -13.13
CA TYR A 318 -19.00 9.24 -12.63
C TYR A 318 -19.79 8.06 -13.21
N ALA A 319 -21.13 8.17 -13.34
CA ALA A 319 -21.95 7.16 -13.97
C ALA A 319 -21.56 6.93 -15.45
N ALA A 320 -21.22 8.00 -16.19
CA ALA A 320 -20.72 7.88 -17.55
C ALA A 320 -19.37 7.12 -17.60
N LEU A 321 -18.45 7.39 -16.67
CA LEU A 321 -17.18 6.64 -16.56
C LEU A 321 -17.41 5.15 -16.30
N GLN A 322 -18.34 4.80 -15.41
CA GLN A 322 -18.74 3.41 -15.15
C GLN A 322 -19.31 2.74 -16.41
N GLY A 323 -20.13 3.46 -17.19
CA GLY A 323 -20.65 2.98 -18.47
C GLY A 323 -19.53 2.63 -19.46
N VAL A 324 -18.56 3.52 -19.63
CA VAL A 324 -17.38 3.30 -20.50
C VAL A 324 -16.57 2.09 -20.03
N LYS A 325 -16.32 1.93 -18.72
CA LYS A 325 -15.64 0.75 -18.16
C LYS A 325 -16.37 -0.55 -18.53
N LYS A 326 -17.70 -0.61 -18.34
CA LYS A 326 -18.52 -1.78 -18.68
C LYS A 326 -18.47 -2.11 -20.17
N LEU A 327 -18.52 -1.11 -21.04
CA LEU A 327 -18.43 -1.30 -22.50
C LEU A 327 -17.05 -1.86 -22.90
N ARG A 328 -15.96 -1.33 -22.35
CA ARG A 328 -14.60 -1.84 -22.61
C ARG A 328 -14.42 -3.28 -22.11
N ALA A 329 -14.97 -3.63 -20.97
CA ALA A 329 -14.93 -5.00 -20.44
C ALA A 329 -15.68 -5.99 -21.35
N ARG A 330 -16.89 -5.61 -21.84
CA ARG A 330 -17.65 -6.41 -22.81
C ARG A 330 -16.91 -6.59 -24.14
N ALA A 331 -16.31 -5.53 -24.67
CA ALA A 331 -15.54 -5.60 -25.92
C ALA A 331 -14.30 -6.51 -25.80
N ARG A 332 -13.65 -6.56 -24.62
CA ARG A 332 -12.54 -7.49 -24.37
C ARG A 332 -13.00 -8.94 -24.25
N ALA A 333 -14.15 -9.19 -23.61
CA ALA A 333 -14.71 -10.54 -23.49
C ALA A 333 -15.13 -11.14 -24.85
N VAL A 334 -15.56 -10.33 -25.81
CA VAL A 334 -15.93 -10.78 -27.17
C VAL A 334 -14.70 -11.08 -28.05
N ARG A 335 -13.52 -10.54 -27.69
CA ARG A 335 -12.27 -10.74 -28.45
C ARG A 335 -11.40 -11.92 -27.95
N ARG A 336 -11.80 -12.54 -26.85
CA ARG A 336 -11.24 -13.79 -26.30
C ARG A 336 -12.10 -14.98 -26.69
#